data_c34516747aded9d744834709ffcddb7b
#
_entry.id   c34516747aded9d744834709ffcddb7b
#
_cell.length_a   1.000
_cell.length_b   1.000
_cell.length_c   1.000
_cell.angle_alpha   90.00
_cell.angle_beta   90.00
_cell.angle_gamma   90.00
#
_symmetry.space_group_name_H-M   'P 1'
#
loop_
_entity.id
_entity.type
_entity.pdbx_description
1 polymer ?
#
loop_
_entity_poly.entity_id
_entity_poly.type
_entity_poly.pdbx_seq_one_letter_code
_entity_poly.pdbx_strand_id
1 'polypeptide(L)'
;MKKGIILLVSMLLIAVVLTACGDNKSAGKEKVEMRTYTMANGKKVEIPAHPKRIVASEYLGNIVLLGMKPVGARAKQMENPFLKGRVDWIADIGDPVSAEKVAELKPDLIIVSNDDEFEAMSKIAPTVLIPYATSKNVEEDVRQIADLVGEKKAGEAWLDKFHQKAKESRAKLAGKLDPNETVGIYEVQDKDFYVMGQNMGRGGQAIYNALQLKAPAKIQKDVLDGQDWQKISLEVLPEFAADRMFVTSTSSGSAKDGEKTLKDLTNSPIWKNLPTFKAGNVYQMDFDTMFYYDPLAVEGQLDIIVEKLLASN
;
A
#
# COMPACT_ATOMS: atom_id res chain seq x y z
N MET A 1 58.87 14.39 -66.45
CA MET A 1 57.51 14.10 -65.91
C MET A 1 57.38 12.85 -65.05
N LYS A 2 58.46 12.23 -64.57
CA LYS A 2 58.37 10.99 -63.76
C LYS A 2 58.78 11.17 -62.27
N LYS A 3 59.23 12.35 -61.86
CA LYS A 3 59.67 12.63 -60.47
C LYS A 3 58.59 13.29 -59.60
N GLY A 4 57.50 13.83 -60.18
CA GLY A 4 56.39 14.51 -59.47
C GLY A 4 55.33 13.55 -58.96
N ILE A 5 55.16 12.37 -59.56
CA ILE A 5 54.17 11.38 -59.23
C ILE A 5 54.54 10.55 -57.97
N ILE A 6 55.84 10.31 -57.75
CA ILE A 6 56.34 9.58 -56.61
C ILE A 6 56.17 10.35 -55.28
N LEU A 7 56.27 11.68 -55.33
CA LEU A 7 56.12 12.54 -54.14
C LEU A 7 54.63 12.67 -53.70
N LEU A 8 53.70 12.61 -54.62
CA LEU A 8 52.25 12.69 -54.36
C LEU A 8 51.73 11.36 -53.79
N VAL A 9 52.27 10.18 -54.18
CA VAL A 9 51.91 8.91 -53.66
C VAL A 9 52.47 8.66 -52.27
N SER A 10 53.68 9.22 -51.97
CA SER A 10 54.28 9.14 -50.63
C SER A 10 53.58 10.03 -49.58
N MET A 11 52.93 11.12 -50.00
CA MET A 11 52.21 12.02 -49.12
C MET A 11 50.76 11.49 -48.81
N LEU A 12 50.21 10.66 -49.72
CA LEU A 12 48.90 10.01 -49.52
C LEU A 12 48.94 8.81 -48.56
N LEU A 13 50.11 8.14 -48.43
CA LEU A 13 50.30 7.01 -47.54
C LEU A 13 50.54 7.42 -46.08
N ILE A 14 50.92 8.66 -45.79
CA ILE A 14 51.14 9.16 -44.41
C ILE A 14 49.83 9.67 -43.79
N ALA A 15 48.79 9.96 -44.59
CA ALA A 15 47.49 10.41 -44.08
C ALA A 15 46.57 9.30 -43.57
N VAL A 16 46.89 7.99 -43.77
CA VAL A 16 46.06 6.84 -43.40
C VAL A 16 46.45 6.27 -42.04
N VAL A 17 47.54 6.70 -41.40
CA VAL A 17 48.03 6.10 -40.14
C VAL A 17 47.62 6.88 -38.90
N LEU A 18 46.87 8.00 -39.02
CA LEU A 18 46.47 8.85 -37.90
C LEU A 18 45.00 8.71 -37.46
N THR A 19 44.24 7.73 -38.00
CA THR A 19 42.85 7.47 -37.58
C THR A 19 42.66 6.18 -36.77
N ALA A 20 43.76 5.60 -36.28
CA ALA A 20 43.71 4.45 -35.37
C ALA A 20 44.01 4.89 -33.93
N CYS A 21 43.32 5.90 -33.42
CA CYS A 21 43.24 6.19 -32.00
C CYS A 21 41.85 5.89 -31.52
N GLY A 22 41.70 4.65 -31.02
CA GLY A 22 41.05 4.32 -29.80
C GLY A 22 39.62 4.85 -29.61
N ASP A 23 38.62 4.17 -30.17
CA ASP A 23 37.36 4.04 -29.47
C ASP A 23 37.60 3.29 -28.15
N ASN A 24 38.20 3.97 -27.20
CA ASN A 24 37.94 3.66 -25.80
C ASN A 24 36.47 4.01 -25.57
N LYS A 25 35.59 3.04 -25.87
CA LYS A 25 34.30 2.97 -25.20
C LYS A 25 34.61 2.75 -23.72
N SER A 26 35.00 3.83 -23.06
CA SER A 26 34.75 4.00 -21.66
C SER A 26 33.26 3.66 -21.53
N ALA A 27 32.93 2.56 -20.89
CA ALA A 27 31.58 2.26 -20.44
C ALA A 27 31.21 3.44 -19.52
N GLY A 28 30.62 4.47 -20.11
CA GLY A 28 30.16 5.63 -19.40
C GLY A 28 29.16 5.08 -18.38
N LYS A 29 29.48 5.20 -17.10
CA LYS A 29 28.48 5.02 -16.05
C LYS A 29 27.32 5.89 -16.47
N GLU A 30 26.21 5.29 -16.82
CA GLU A 30 24.98 5.99 -17.13
C GLU A 30 24.75 6.99 -16.00
N LYS A 31 24.76 8.28 -16.28
CA LYS A 31 24.62 9.31 -15.26
C LYS A 31 23.20 9.20 -14.73
N VAL A 32 23.06 8.72 -13.51
CA VAL A 32 21.75 8.62 -12.85
C VAL A 32 21.17 10.03 -12.78
N GLU A 33 20.00 10.23 -13.39
CA GLU A 33 19.27 11.49 -13.28
C GLU A 33 18.73 11.61 -11.86
N MET A 34 19.10 12.71 -11.18
CA MET A 34 18.70 13.01 -9.82
C MET A 34 17.67 14.13 -9.81
N ARG A 35 16.76 14.11 -8.84
CA ARG A 35 15.80 15.19 -8.59
C ARG A 35 15.63 15.47 -7.10
N THR A 36 15.29 16.69 -6.77
CA THR A 36 14.94 17.06 -5.40
C THR A 36 13.50 16.62 -5.09
N TYR A 37 13.31 15.84 -4.04
CA TYR A 37 12.00 15.51 -3.47
C TYR A 37 11.79 16.27 -2.17
N THR A 38 10.60 16.89 -1.98
CA THR A 38 10.25 17.60 -0.75
C THR A 38 9.26 16.74 0.03
N MET A 39 9.66 16.27 1.22
CA MET A 39 8.82 15.51 2.14
C MET A 39 7.75 16.37 2.80
N ALA A 40 6.71 15.76 3.38
CA ALA A 40 5.62 16.47 4.05
C ALA A 40 6.08 17.40 5.18
N ASN A 41 7.19 17.07 5.87
CA ASN A 41 7.82 17.91 6.90
C ASN A 41 8.66 19.07 6.34
N GLY A 42 8.66 19.30 5.02
CA GLY A 42 9.41 20.35 4.34
C GLY A 42 10.89 20.04 4.11
N LYS A 43 11.44 18.94 4.63
CA LYS A 43 12.83 18.52 4.34
C LYS A 43 12.96 18.08 2.88
N LYS A 44 14.10 18.40 2.28
CA LYS A 44 14.45 18.06 0.90
C LYS A 44 15.49 16.95 0.88
N VAL A 45 15.36 16.04 -0.09
CA VAL A 45 16.30 14.96 -0.34
C VAL A 45 16.51 14.81 -1.84
N GLU A 46 17.77 14.59 -2.26
CA GLU A 46 18.11 14.27 -3.64
C GLU A 46 17.89 12.77 -3.85
N ILE A 47 17.04 12.41 -4.80
CA ILE A 47 16.68 11.03 -5.13
C ILE A 47 16.88 10.75 -6.61
N PRO A 48 17.09 9.50 -7.05
CA PRO A 48 17.01 9.15 -8.47
C PRO A 48 15.63 9.50 -9.04
N ALA A 49 15.57 10.07 -10.24
CA ALA A 49 14.31 10.32 -10.94
C ALA A 49 13.56 8.99 -11.24
N HIS A 50 14.31 7.91 -11.47
CA HIS A 50 13.84 6.55 -11.72
C HIS A 50 14.65 5.57 -10.89
N PRO A 51 14.31 5.35 -9.61
CA PRO A 51 15.02 4.44 -8.74
C PRO A 51 14.90 2.99 -9.23
N LYS A 52 15.98 2.21 -9.12
CA LYS A 52 16.03 0.80 -9.59
C LYS A 52 16.14 -0.19 -8.45
N ARG A 53 16.61 0.23 -7.29
CA ARG A 53 16.88 -0.63 -6.13
C ARG A 53 16.19 -0.06 -4.88
N ILE A 54 14.87 -0.21 -4.86
CA ILE A 54 14.05 0.34 -3.79
C ILE A 54 14.04 -0.63 -2.61
N VAL A 55 14.23 -0.11 -1.41
CA VAL A 55 13.90 -0.76 -0.14
C VAL A 55 12.72 -0.01 0.47
N ALA A 56 11.69 -0.74 0.92
CA ALA A 56 10.51 -0.14 1.52
C ALA A 56 10.14 -0.84 2.82
N SER A 57 10.13 -0.11 3.95
CA SER A 57 9.60 -0.63 5.19
C SER A 57 8.08 -0.62 5.23
N GLU A 58 7.46 0.27 4.44
CA GLU A 58 6.03 0.37 4.18
C GLU A 58 5.76 0.59 2.68
N TYR A 59 4.50 0.61 2.26
CA TYR A 59 4.06 0.90 0.89
C TYR A 59 4.49 -0.13 -0.17
N LEU A 60 4.81 -1.37 0.25
CA LEU A 60 5.21 -2.44 -0.67
C LEU A 60 4.16 -2.66 -1.78
N GLY A 61 2.88 -2.74 -1.42
CA GLY A 61 1.79 -2.95 -2.38
C GLY A 61 1.69 -1.83 -3.42
N ASN A 62 1.95 -0.57 -3.01
CA ASN A 62 1.99 0.58 -3.94
C ASN A 62 3.11 0.43 -4.97
N ILE A 63 4.31 0.04 -4.53
CA ILE A 63 5.49 -0.11 -5.40
C ILE A 63 5.28 -1.27 -6.38
N VAL A 64 4.76 -2.41 -5.90
CA VAL A 64 4.45 -3.58 -6.73
C VAL A 64 3.34 -3.28 -7.74
N LEU A 65 2.32 -2.53 -7.35
CA LEU A 65 1.25 -2.05 -8.24
C LEU A 65 1.80 -1.29 -9.43
N LEU A 66 2.80 -0.42 -9.20
CA LEU A 66 3.43 0.40 -10.23
C LEU A 66 4.37 -0.39 -11.15
N GLY A 67 4.40 -1.73 -11.01
CA GLY A 67 5.22 -2.62 -11.84
C GLY A 67 6.70 -2.68 -11.42
N MET A 68 7.05 -2.07 -10.32
CA MET A 68 8.42 -2.05 -9.81
C MET A 68 8.74 -3.30 -9.00
N LYS A 69 10.04 -3.61 -8.89
CA LYS A 69 10.56 -4.77 -8.15
C LYS A 69 11.48 -4.31 -7.02
N PRO A 70 10.93 -4.03 -5.82
CA PRO A 70 11.77 -3.65 -4.68
C PRO A 70 12.75 -4.78 -4.34
N VAL A 71 13.90 -4.42 -3.79
CA VAL A 71 14.94 -5.38 -3.40
C VAL A 71 14.83 -5.81 -1.95
N GLY A 72 14.10 -5.07 -1.12
CA GLY A 72 13.87 -5.40 0.28
C GLY A 72 12.58 -4.79 0.83
N ALA A 73 11.90 -5.54 1.71
CA ALA A 73 10.71 -5.10 2.45
C ALA A 73 10.60 -5.87 3.77
N ARG A 74 9.73 -5.40 4.69
CA ARG A 74 9.41 -6.17 5.90
C ARG A 74 8.65 -7.45 5.55
N ALA A 75 8.93 -8.54 6.27
CA ALA A 75 8.22 -9.81 6.12
C ALA A 75 6.70 -9.63 6.20
N LYS A 76 6.22 -8.83 7.18
CA LYS A 76 4.78 -8.58 7.35
C LYS A 76 4.12 -7.97 6.12
N GLN A 77 4.81 -7.10 5.37
CA GLN A 77 4.28 -6.56 4.11
C GLN A 77 4.19 -7.64 3.01
N MET A 78 5.13 -8.59 3.01
CA MET A 78 5.17 -9.69 2.02
C MET A 78 4.15 -10.80 2.29
N GLU A 79 3.64 -10.90 3.54
CA GLU A 79 2.57 -11.82 3.93
C GLU A 79 1.20 -11.43 3.36
N ASN A 80 1.06 -10.24 2.77
CA ASN A 80 -0.19 -9.78 2.18
C ASN A 80 -0.72 -10.77 1.13
N PRO A 81 -1.91 -11.37 1.32
CA PRO A 81 -2.46 -12.37 0.39
C PRO A 81 -2.61 -11.88 -1.05
N PHE A 82 -2.82 -10.57 -1.23
CA PHE A 82 -2.98 -9.93 -2.55
C PHE A 82 -1.64 -9.72 -3.29
N LEU A 83 -0.51 -9.93 -2.60
CA LEU A 83 0.84 -9.89 -3.17
C LEU A 83 1.41 -11.27 -3.46
N LYS A 84 0.69 -12.34 -3.18
CA LYS A 84 1.17 -13.73 -3.39
C LYS A 84 1.66 -13.94 -4.83
N GLY A 85 2.88 -14.49 -4.95
CA GLY A 85 3.54 -14.71 -6.24
C GLY A 85 4.13 -13.45 -6.89
N ARG A 86 4.03 -12.28 -6.22
CA ARG A 86 4.55 -11.01 -6.72
C ARG A 86 5.70 -10.45 -5.88
N VAL A 87 6.10 -11.14 -4.81
CA VAL A 87 7.07 -10.66 -3.83
C VAL A 87 8.13 -11.70 -3.43
N ASP A 88 8.12 -12.88 -4.05
CA ASP A 88 8.94 -14.04 -3.65
C ASP A 88 10.46 -13.80 -3.76
N TRP A 89 10.89 -12.79 -4.52
CA TRP A 89 12.30 -12.42 -4.70
C TRP A 89 12.77 -11.32 -3.74
N ILE A 90 11.88 -10.74 -2.93
CA ILE A 90 12.18 -9.59 -2.08
C ILE A 90 12.85 -10.09 -0.80
N ALA A 91 13.98 -9.47 -0.44
CA ALA A 91 14.66 -9.81 0.80
C ALA A 91 13.92 -9.24 2.02
N ASP A 92 13.84 -10.03 3.10
CA ASP A 92 13.34 -9.58 4.39
C ASP A 92 14.37 -8.68 5.08
N ILE A 93 13.99 -7.42 5.33
CA ILE A 93 14.83 -6.43 6.01
C ILE A 93 14.69 -6.45 7.54
N GLY A 94 13.85 -7.32 8.10
CA GLY A 94 13.62 -7.48 9.53
C GLY A 94 12.48 -6.61 10.08
N ASP A 95 12.06 -6.94 11.30
CA ASP A 95 11.13 -6.16 12.10
C ASP A 95 11.56 -6.25 13.58
N PRO A 96 12.19 -5.19 14.13
CA PRO A 96 12.48 -3.88 13.52
C PRO A 96 13.45 -3.95 12.33
N VAL A 97 13.40 -2.92 11.46
CA VAL A 97 14.23 -2.84 10.25
C VAL A 97 15.72 -2.86 10.59
N SER A 98 16.47 -3.79 9.98
CA SER A 98 17.91 -3.92 10.16
C SER A 98 18.68 -3.07 9.17
N ALA A 99 19.43 -2.08 9.67
CA ALA A 99 20.30 -1.24 8.84
C ALA A 99 21.38 -2.06 8.10
N GLU A 100 21.89 -3.14 8.70
CA GLU A 100 22.86 -4.04 8.07
C GLU A 100 22.26 -4.75 6.86
N LYS A 101 21.11 -5.42 7.04
CA LYS A 101 20.40 -6.06 5.92
C LYS A 101 20.10 -5.09 4.79
N VAL A 102 19.64 -3.87 5.12
CA VAL A 102 19.35 -2.84 4.13
C VAL A 102 20.61 -2.40 3.38
N ALA A 103 21.74 -2.19 4.06
CA ALA A 103 22.99 -1.79 3.44
C ALA A 103 23.53 -2.86 2.48
N GLU A 104 23.37 -4.15 2.79
CA GLU A 104 23.78 -5.26 1.91
C GLU A 104 23.01 -5.26 0.58
N LEU A 105 21.78 -4.78 0.59
CA LEU A 105 20.92 -4.66 -0.61
C LEU A 105 21.35 -3.52 -1.54
N LYS A 106 22.25 -2.62 -1.11
CA LYS A 106 22.74 -1.46 -1.88
C LYS A 106 21.60 -0.70 -2.55
N PRO A 107 20.63 -0.19 -1.78
CA PRO A 107 19.50 0.54 -2.35
C PRO A 107 19.96 1.88 -2.95
N ASP A 108 19.19 2.37 -3.93
CA ASP A 108 19.31 3.71 -4.47
C ASP A 108 18.17 4.63 -3.99
N LEU A 109 17.11 4.06 -3.38
CA LEU A 109 16.05 4.75 -2.67
C LEU A 109 15.55 3.88 -1.52
N ILE A 110 15.34 4.50 -0.35
CA ILE A 110 14.69 3.86 0.80
C ILE A 110 13.43 4.65 1.15
N ILE A 111 12.31 3.93 1.39
CA ILE A 111 11.04 4.51 1.81
C ILE A 111 10.71 3.97 3.19
N VAL A 112 10.46 4.88 4.14
CA VAL A 112 10.17 4.54 5.55
C VAL A 112 8.94 5.29 6.05
N SER A 113 8.33 4.82 7.14
CA SER A 113 7.09 5.38 7.68
C SER A 113 7.23 6.07 9.05
N ASN A 114 8.42 6.06 9.66
CA ASN A 114 8.67 6.68 10.95
C ASN A 114 10.05 7.34 11.03
N ASP A 115 10.21 8.26 12.00
CA ASP A 115 11.42 9.06 12.16
C ASP A 115 12.64 8.24 12.60
N ASP A 116 12.45 7.20 13.42
CA ASP A 116 13.56 6.35 13.91
C ASP A 116 14.20 5.59 12.73
N GLU A 117 13.39 5.03 11.86
CA GLU A 117 13.87 4.41 10.63
C GLU A 117 14.50 5.41 9.69
N PHE A 118 13.90 6.62 9.55
CA PHE A 118 14.44 7.66 8.69
C PHE A 118 15.87 8.05 9.13
N GLU A 119 16.09 8.25 10.43
CA GLU A 119 17.41 8.61 10.95
C GLU A 119 18.45 7.53 10.68
N ALA A 120 18.09 6.26 10.86
CA ALA A 120 18.99 5.14 10.61
C ALA A 120 19.29 4.94 9.12
N MET A 121 18.24 4.92 8.28
CA MET A 121 18.33 4.59 6.85
C MET A 121 18.94 5.70 6.01
N SER A 122 18.78 6.97 6.38
CA SER A 122 19.39 8.11 5.69
C SER A 122 20.93 8.10 5.68
N LYS A 123 21.56 7.30 6.55
CA LYS A 123 23.00 7.06 6.58
C LYS A 123 23.47 6.05 5.51
N ILE A 124 22.53 5.32 4.89
CA ILE A 124 22.80 4.24 3.92
C ILE A 124 22.59 4.75 2.48
N ALA A 125 21.44 5.36 2.19
CA ALA A 125 21.04 5.82 0.88
C ALA A 125 20.02 6.96 0.96
N PRO A 126 19.69 7.64 -0.16
CA PRO A 126 18.57 8.56 -0.21
C PRO A 126 17.31 7.95 0.40
N THR A 127 16.78 8.57 1.46
CA THR A 127 15.65 8.05 2.24
C THR A 127 14.52 9.07 2.24
N VAL A 128 13.30 8.60 1.98
CA VAL A 128 12.08 9.40 2.03
C VAL A 128 11.19 8.90 3.16
N LEU A 129 10.80 9.82 4.03
CA LEU A 129 9.83 9.58 5.10
C LEU A 129 8.42 9.92 4.60
N ILE A 130 7.56 8.92 4.61
CA ILE A 130 6.12 9.05 4.37
C ILE A 130 5.43 8.43 5.61
N PRO A 131 5.02 9.24 6.60
CA PRO A 131 4.38 8.71 7.78
C PRO A 131 3.07 7.98 7.42
N TYR A 132 2.82 6.85 8.10
CA TYR A 132 1.61 6.05 7.88
C TYR A 132 0.35 6.88 8.17
N ALA A 133 -0.71 6.66 7.38
CA ALA A 133 -2.02 7.30 7.50
C ALA A 133 -2.00 8.86 7.44
N THR A 134 -1.00 9.44 6.76
CA THR A 134 -0.96 10.89 6.51
C THR A 134 -1.75 11.30 5.26
N SER A 135 -1.97 10.39 4.33
CA SER A 135 -2.84 10.58 3.17
C SER A 135 -4.31 10.41 3.59
N LYS A 136 -5.21 11.11 2.91
CA LYS A 136 -6.65 11.01 3.18
C LYS A 136 -7.25 9.67 2.75
N ASN A 137 -6.63 9.03 1.77
CA ASN A 137 -7.09 7.76 1.20
C ASN A 137 -5.98 7.07 0.42
N VAL A 138 -6.23 5.81 0.05
CA VAL A 138 -5.30 4.99 -0.73
C VAL A 138 -4.94 5.57 -2.10
N GLU A 139 -5.81 6.39 -2.69
CA GLU A 139 -5.58 7.02 -3.99
C GLU A 139 -4.50 8.11 -3.90
N GLU A 140 -4.50 8.88 -2.81
CA GLU A 140 -3.44 9.86 -2.55
C GLU A 140 -2.08 9.16 -2.35
N ASP A 141 -2.06 8.02 -1.62
CA ASP A 141 -0.86 7.20 -1.48
C ASP A 141 -0.33 6.72 -2.84
N VAL A 142 -1.22 6.24 -3.71
CA VAL A 142 -0.83 5.81 -5.06
C VAL A 142 -0.19 6.97 -5.84
N ARG A 143 -0.79 8.17 -5.82
CA ARG A 143 -0.24 9.34 -6.52
C ARG A 143 1.10 9.77 -5.94
N GLN A 144 1.22 9.79 -4.62
CA GLN A 144 2.46 10.18 -3.94
C GLN A 144 3.60 9.20 -4.23
N ILE A 145 3.36 7.90 -4.10
CA ILE A 145 4.38 6.89 -4.38
C ILE A 145 4.72 6.85 -5.88
N ALA A 146 3.72 6.97 -6.77
CA ALA A 146 3.94 7.01 -8.21
C ALA A 146 4.78 8.25 -8.62
N ASP A 147 4.55 9.42 -8.01
CA ASP A 147 5.44 10.56 -8.20
C ASP A 147 6.84 10.27 -7.67
N LEU A 148 6.95 9.73 -6.45
CA LEU A 148 8.23 9.45 -5.80
C LEU A 148 9.13 8.54 -6.64
N VAL A 149 8.57 7.50 -7.27
CA VAL A 149 9.34 6.50 -8.02
C VAL A 149 9.38 6.77 -9.54
N GLY A 150 8.77 7.87 -10.02
CA GLY A 150 8.77 8.25 -11.44
C GLY A 150 7.75 7.52 -12.31
N GLU A 151 6.74 6.87 -11.71
CA GLU A 151 5.75 6.01 -12.39
C GLU A 151 4.33 6.62 -12.40
N LYS A 152 4.20 7.95 -12.53
CA LYS A 152 2.91 8.67 -12.53
C LYS A 152 1.88 8.08 -13.48
N LYS A 153 2.30 7.69 -14.70
CA LYS A 153 1.38 7.13 -15.70
C LYS A 153 0.78 5.80 -15.25
N ALA A 154 1.59 4.95 -14.60
CA ALA A 154 1.10 3.67 -14.05
C ALA A 154 0.13 3.91 -12.88
N GLY A 155 0.41 4.88 -12.02
CA GLY A 155 -0.48 5.28 -10.94
C GLY A 155 -1.85 5.75 -11.44
N GLU A 156 -1.89 6.72 -12.36
CA GLU A 156 -3.15 7.22 -12.93
C GLU A 156 -3.92 6.12 -13.69
N ALA A 157 -3.23 5.24 -14.42
CA ALA A 157 -3.88 4.13 -15.12
C ALA A 157 -4.54 3.13 -14.16
N TRP A 158 -3.97 2.90 -12.98
CA TRP A 158 -4.62 2.10 -11.96
C TRP A 158 -5.81 2.83 -11.35
N LEU A 159 -5.68 4.11 -11.03
CA LEU A 159 -6.77 4.93 -10.48
C LEU A 159 -8.01 4.91 -11.39
N ASP A 160 -7.82 5.09 -12.70
CA ASP A 160 -8.92 5.02 -13.67
C ASP A 160 -9.64 3.67 -13.62
N LYS A 161 -8.89 2.57 -13.56
CA LYS A 161 -9.45 1.22 -13.46
C LYS A 161 -10.17 0.99 -12.12
N PHE A 162 -9.58 1.47 -11.03
CA PHE A 162 -10.17 1.35 -9.70
C PHE A 162 -11.49 2.14 -9.59
N HIS A 163 -11.53 3.38 -10.11
CA HIS A 163 -12.75 4.18 -10.17
C HIS A 163 -13.85 3.51 -10.99
N GLN A 164 -13.49 2.94 -12.14
CA GLN A 164 -14.45 2.19 -12.96
C GLN A 164 -14.98 0.97 -12.20
N LYS A 165 -14.10 0.19 -11.57
CA LYS A 165 -14.47 -0.97 -10.74
C LYS A 165 -15.38 -0.57 -9.58
N ALA A 166 -15.05 0.51 -8.87
CA ALA A 166 -15.87 1.04 -7.78
C ALA A 166 -17.28 1.45 -8.27
N LYS A 167 -17.35 2.13 -9.43
CA LYS A 167 -18.63 2.50 -10.06
C LYS A 167 -19.47 1.27 -10.42
N GLU A 168 -18.88 0.27 -11.03
CA GLU A 168 -19.56 -1.00 -11.37
C GLU A 168 -20.02 -1.75 -10.12
N SER A 169 -19.20 -1.74 -9.07
CA SER A 169 -19.52 -2.36 -7.78
C SER A 169 -20.73 -1.68 -7.12
N ARG A 170 -20.78 -0.34 -7.10
CA ARG A 170 -21.96 0.41 -6.63
C ARG A 170 -23.21 0.09 -7.45
N ALA A 171 -23.06 -0.02 -8.79
CA ALA A 171 -24.18 -0.38 -9.65
C ALA A 171 -24.73 -1.80 -9.39
N LYS A 172 -23.86 -2.78 -9.06
CA LYS A 172 -24.29 -4.13 -8.67
C LYS A 172 -25.08 -4.13 -7.35
N LEU A 173 -24.75 -3.24 -6.42
CA LEU A 173 -25.42 -3.11 -5.13
C LEU A 173 -26.70 -2.25 -5.19
N ALA A 174 -26.86 -1.43 -6.23
CA ALA A 174 -28.04 -0.56 -6.40
C ALA A 174 -29.33 -1.39 -6.46
N GLY A 175 -30.30 -1.04 -5.59
CA GLY A 175 -31.56 -1.78 -5.46
C GLY A 175 -31.46 -3.11 -4.71
N LYS A 176 -30.26 -3.47 -4.23
CA LYS A 176 -30.02 -4.63 -3.36
C LYS A 176 -29.86 -4.23 -1.90
N LEU A 177 -29.35 -3.04 -1.66
CA LEU A 177 -29.24 -2.44 -0.34
C LEU A 177 -30.20 -1.25 -0.25
N ASP A 178 -30.83 -1.05 0.93
CA ASP A 178 -31.56 0.21 1.20
C ASP A 178 -30.51 1.37 1.22
N PRO A 179 -30.76 2.47 0.50
CA PRO A 179 -29.86 3.61 0.49
C PRO A 179 -29.61 4.25 1.85
N ASN A 180 -30.45 3.95 2.84
CA ASN A 180 -30.33 4.44 4.22
C ASN A 180 -29.65 3.45 5.16
N GLU A 181 -29.47 2.18 4.74
CA GLU A 181 -28.72 1.22 5.54
C GLU A 181 -27.30 1.71 5.81
N THR A 182 -26.86 1.48 7.03
CA THR A 182 -25.53 1.83 7.51
C THR A 182 -24.64 0.60 7.57
N VAL A 183 -23.34 0.82 7.37
CA VAL A 183 -22.31 -0.21 7.43
C VAL A 183 -21.25 0.17 8.45
N GLY A 184 -20.85 -0.77 9.30
CA GLY A 184 -19.80 -0.57 10.30
C GLY A 184 -18.72 -1.64 10.20
N ILE A 185 -17.50 -1.28 10.60
CA ILE A 185 -16.32 -2.14 10.60
C ILE A 185 -15.86 -2.30 12.04
N TYR A 186 -15.66 -3.55 12.45
CA TYR A 186 -15.34 -3.88 13.83
C TYR A 186 -14.19 -4.87 13.88
N GLU A 187 -13.42 -4.79 14.95
CA GLU A 187 -12.36 -5.75 15.23
C GLU A 187 -12.40 -6.20 16.69
N VAL A 188 -12.27 -7.50 16.88
CA VAL A 188 -11.98 -8.10 18.19
C VAL A 188 -10.50 -8.38 18.25
N GLN A 189 -9.77 -7.69 19.12
CA GLN A 189 -8.35 -7.91 19.36
C GLN A 189 -8.16 -8.36 20.81
N ASP A 190 -7.76 -9.61 21.00
CA ASP A 190 -7.68 -10.25 22.31
C ASP A 190 -9.05 -10.19 23.07
N LYS A 191 -9.17 -9.29 24.05
CA LYS A 191 -10.40 -9.05 24.81
C LYS A 191 -11.04 -7.69 24.50
N ASP A 192 -10.42 -6.94 23.65
CA ASP A 192 -10.79 -5.57 23.31
C ASP A 192 -11.65 -5.54 22.06
N PHE A 193 -12.62 -4.62 22.05
CA PHE A 193 -13.49 -4.41 20.90
C PHE A 193 -13.26 -3.01 20.32
N TYR A 194 -13.05 -2.97 19.03
CA TYR A 194 -12.75 -1.74 18.29
C TYR A 194 -13.77 -1.49 17.19
N VAL A 195 -14.06 -0.21 16.96
CA VAL A 195 -14.71 0.28 15.76
C VAL A 195 -13.63 0.88 14.87
N MET A 196 -13.59 0.49 13.62
CA MET A 196 -12.56 0.89 12.66
C MET A 196 -13.14 1.85 11.62
N GLY A 197 -12.33 2.82 11.20
CA GLY A 197 -12.65 3.79 10.18
C GLY A 197 -12.09 3.40 8.80
N GLN A 198 -11.88 4.42 7.97
CA GLN A 198 -11.53 4.20 6.57
C GLN A 198 -10.04 3.93 6.32
N ASN A 199 -9.11 4.45 7.17
CA ASN A 199 -7.67 4.38 6.91
C ASN A 199 -6.93 3.33 7.74
N MET A 200 -7.67 2.51 8.49
CA MET A 200 -7.10 1.49 9.38
C MET A 200 -7.12 0.08 8.77
N GLY A 201 -7.17 -0.05 7.45
CA GLY A 201 -7.38 -1.34 6.79
C GLY A 201 -8.79 -1.88 7.02
N ARG A 202 -8.92 -3.19 7.21
CA ARG A 202 -10.17 -3.91 7.52
C ARG A 202 -11.29 -3.68 6.50
N GLY A 203 -10.93 -3.26 5.28
CA GLY A 203 -11.88 -2.95 4.22
C GLY A 203 -12.44 -1.53 4.25
N GLY A 204 -11.92 -0.65 5.13
CA GLY A 204 -12.44 0.71 5.30
C GLY A 204 -12.47 1.52 4.02
N GLN A 205 -11.38 1.49 3.24
CA GLN A 205 -11.30 2.18 1.94
C GLN A 205 -12.30 1.61 0.91
N ALA A 206 -12.53 0.31 0.91
CA ALA A 206 -13.49 -0.31 0.02
C ALA A 206 -14.93 0.07 0.40
N ILE A 207 -15.27 0.08 1.69
CA ILE A 207 -16.61 0.38 2.19
C ILE A 207 -16.95 1.86 2.07
N TYR A 208 -16.12 2.74 2.66
CA TYR A 208 -16.48 4.16 2.78
C TYR A 208 -16.05 5.00 1.58
N ASN A 209 -14.90 4.70 0.97
CA ASN A 209 -14.42 5.43 -0.20
C ASN A 209 -14.94 4.85 -1.52
N ALA A 210 -14.64 3.57 -1.82
CA ALA A 210 -14.98 3.00 -3.11
C ALA A 210 -16.48 2.76 -3.27
N LEU A 211 -17.13 2.13 -2.29
CA LEU A 211 -18.57 1.85 -2.33
C LEU A 211 -19.44 3.02 -1.87
N GLN A 212 -18.88 4.00 -1.13
CA GLN A 212 -19.58 5.17 -0.60
C GLN A 212 -20.77 4.78 0.30
N LEU A 213 -20.62 3.69 1.06
CA LEU A 213 -21.63 3.25 2.01
C LEU A 213 -21.60 4.15 3.26
N LYS A 214 -22.76 4.33 3.88
CA LYS A 214 -22.92 5.22 5.03
C LYS A 214 -22.49 4.53 6.32
N ALA A 215 -21.79 5.23 7.19
CA ALA A 215 -21.59 4.80 8.57
C ALA A 215 -22.79 5.24 9.44
N PRO A 216 -23.07 4.56 10.57
CA PRO A 216 -23.92 5.09 11.62
C PRO A 216 -23.46 6.48 12.06
N ALA A 217 -24.39 7.38 12.43
CA ALA A 217 -24.04 8.75 12.81
C ALA A 217 -22.99 8.84 13.93
N LYS A 218 -23.01 7.89 14.88
CA LYS A 218 -22.02 7.82 15.97
C LYS A 218 -20.65 7.41 15.46
N ILE A 219 -20.57 6.42 14.56
CA ILE A 219 -19.32 6.02 13.91
C ILE A 219 -18.78 7.17 13.04
N GLN A 220 -19.65 7.83 12.28
CA GLN A 220 -19.23 8.99 11.49
C GLN A 220 -18.54 10.03 12.36
N LYS A 221 -19.22 10.46 13.44
CA LYS A 221 -18.74 11.52 14.32
C LYS A 221 -17.51 11.15 15.13
N ASP A 222 -17.54 9.97 15.78
CA ASP A 222 -16.55 9.62 16.81
C ASP A 222 -15.34 8.88 16.22
N VAL A 223 -15.49 8.28 15.03
CA VAL A 223 -14.46 7.45 14.39
C VAL A 223 -13.97 8.07 13.08
N LEU A 224 -14.84 8.25 12.08
CA LEU A 224 -14.42 8.73 10.76
C LEU A 224 -13.98 10.20 10.75
N ASP A 225 -14.68 11.05 11.52
CA ASP A 225 -14.31 12.47 11.72
C ASP A 225 -13.25 12.64 12.83
N GLY A 226 -12.88 11.54 13.52
CA GLY A 226 -11.97 11.51 14.65
C GLY A 226 -10.59 10.89 14.34
N GLN A 227 -10.21 9.88 15.14
CA GLN A 227 -8.90 9.20 15.03
C GLN A 227 -8.91 8.00 14.08
N ASP A 228 -10.00 7.78 13.35
CA ASP A 228 -10.19 6.67 12.42
C ASP A 228 -10.25 5.26 13.08
N TRP A 229 -10.25 5.21 14.39
CA TRP A 229 -10.53 4.02 15.21
C TRP A 229 -10.93 4.41 16.63
N GLN A 230 -11.68 3.53 17.29
CA GLN A 230 -12.04 3.72 18.68
C GLN A 230 -12.21 2.38 19.39
N LYS A 231 -11.54 2.23 20.55
CA LYS A 231 -11.83 1.14 21.49
C LYS A 231 -13.13 1.46 22.23
N ILE A 232 -14.05 0.51 22.27
CA ILE A 232 -15.32 0.63 22.99
C ILE A 232 -15.54 -0.56 23.93
N SER A 233 -16.36 -0.36 24.96
CA SER A 233 -16.85 -1.48 25.76
C SER A 233 -18.07 -2.13 25.09
N LEU A 234 -18.34 -3.38 25.45
CA LEU A 234 -19.49 -4.08 24.87
C LEU A 234 -20.83 -3.46 25.26
N GLU A 235 -20.92 -2.83 26.42
CA GLU A 235 -22.14 -2.19 26.89
C GLU A 235 -22.60 -1.04 25.99
N VAL A 236 -21.64 -0.32 25.37
CA VAL A 236 -21.95 0.77 24.44
C VAL A 236 -22.04 0.33 22.98
N LEU A 237 -21.76 -0.95 22.69
CA LEU A 237 -21.84 -1.49 21.33
C LEU A 237 -23.19 -1.17 20.62
N PRO A 238 -24.36 -1.23 21.28
CA PRO A 238 -25.62 -0.87 20.62
C PRO A 238 -25.66 0.55 20.05
N GLU A 239 -24.90 1.51 20.62
CA GLU A 239 -24.83 2.89 20.13
C GLU A 239 -23.99 3.00 18.84
N PHE A 240 -23.07 2.06 18.63
CA PHE A 240 -22.18 1.98 17.46
C PHE A 240 -22.65 0.93 16.45
N ALA A 241 -23.73 0.18 16.72
CA ALA A 241 -24.18 -0.87 15.82
C ALA A 241 -24.67 -0.29 14.49
N ALA A 242 -24.27 -0.92 13.40
CA ALA A 242 -24.71 -0.62 12.04
C ALA A 242 -25.78 -1.63 11.58
N ASP A 243 -26.50 -1.33 10.51
CA ASP A 243 -27.46 -2.26 9.89
C ASP A 243 -26.74 -3.46 9.28
N ARG A 244 -25.46 -3.30 8.88
CA ARG A 244 -24.56 -4.35 8.40
C ARG A 244 -23.20 -4.20 9.09
N MET A 245 -22.71 -5.28 9.68
CA MET A 245 -21.48 -5.30 10.47
C MET A 245 -20.43 -6.22 9.86
N PHE A 246 -19.28 -5.68 9.44
CA PHE A 246 -18.11 -6.46 9.07
C PHE A 246 -17.19 -6.60 10.26
N VAL A 247 -16.87 -7.83 10.65
CA VAL A 247 -16.16 -8.11 11.88
C VAL A 247 -14.94 -8.98 11.60
N THR A 248 -13.77 -8.49 11.98
CA THR A 248 -12.52 -9.26 12.01
C THR A 248 -12.17 -9.64 13.44
N SER A 249 -11.36 -10.68 13.60
CA SER A 249 -10.78 -11.03 14.90
C SER A 249 -9.31 -11.38 14.78
N THR A 250 -8.53 -10.94 15.75
CA THR A 250 -7.11 -11.29 15.88
C THR A 250 -6.75 -11.48 17.35
N SER A 251 -5.62 -12.09 17.60
CA SER A 251 -5.07 -12.27 18.93
C SER A 251 -3.55 -12.23 18.90
N SER A 252 -2.97 -11.62 19.91
CA SER A 252 -1.52 -11.64 20.13
C SER A 252 -0.98 -13.06 20.41
N GLY A 253 -1.84 -14.00 20.83
CA GLY A 253 -1.50 -15.40 21.09
C GLY A 253 -1.54 -16.27 19.84
N SER A 254 -2.68 -16.31 19.17
CA SER A 254 -2.87 -17.06 17.91
C SER A 254 -4.20 -16.69 17.22
N ALA A 255 -4.30 -16.95 15.92
CA ALA A 255 -5.57 -16.79 15.18
C ALA A 255 -6.73 -17.57 15.82
N LYS A 256 -6.47 -18.78 16.36
CA LYS A 256 -7.48 -19.60 17.06
C LYS A 256 -8.00 -18.94 18.32
N ASP A 257 -7.16 -18.20 19.06
CA ASP A 257 -7.60 -17.48 20.26
C ASP A 257 -8.50 -16.30 19.88
N GLY A 258 -8.18 -15.59 18.79
CA GLY A 258 -9.05 -14.56 18.24
C GLY A 258 -10.43 -15.09 17.83
N GLU A 259 -10.46 -16.20 17.10
CA GLU A 259 -11.71 -16.87 16.71
C GLU A 259 -12.56 -17.31 17.93
N LYS A 260 -11.91 -17.85 18.97
CA LYS A 260 -12.58 -18.22 20.21
C LYS A 260 -13.18 -16.99 20.89
N THR A 261 -12.42 -15.92 21.02
CA THR A 261 -12.90 -14.68 21.64
C THR A 261 -14.09 -14.11 20.87
N LEU A 262 -14.02 -14.07 19.53
CA LEU A 262 -15.14 -13.64 18.70
C LEU A 262 -16.38 -14.54 18.92
N LYS A 263 -16.21 -15.86 19.01
CA LYS A 263 -17.30 -16.80 19.28
C LYS A 263 -17.93 -16.56 20.66
N ASP A 264 -17.13 -16.33 21.68
CA ASP A 264 -17.62 -16.05 23.04
C ASP A 264 -18.37 -14.71 23.05
N LEU A 265 -17.87 -13.68 22.35
CA LEU A 265 -18.52 -12.40 22.18
C LEU A 265 -19.87 -12.52 21.47
N THR A 266 -19.91 -13.21 20.33
CA THR A 266 -21.14 -13.38 19.53
C THR A 266 -22.19 -14.23 20.26
N ASN A 267 -21.80 -14.99 21.27
CA ASN A 267 -22.69 -15.69 22.17
C ASN A 267 -23.26 -14.86 23.33
N SER A 268 -22.71 -13.64 23.54
CA SER A 268 -23.16 -12.75 24.61
C SER A 268 -24.61 -12.28 24.41
N PRO A 269 -25.36 -11.99 25.49
CA PRO A 269 -26.74 -11.45 25.39
C PRO A 269 -26.76 -10.09 24.66
N ILE A 270 -25.75 -9.25 24.83
CA ILE A 270 -25.65 -7.93 24.18
C ILE A 270 -25.61 -8.12 22.67
N TRP A 271 -24.71 -8.98 22.18
CA TRP A 271 -24.57 -9.27 20.75
C TRP A 271 -25.85 -9.88 20.16
N LYS A 272 -26.42 -10.89 20.82
CA LYS A 272 -27.64 -11.56 20.36
C LYS A 272 -28.87 -10.67 20.33
N ASN A 273 -28.86 -9.57 21.07
CA ASN A 273 -29.94 -8.58 21.07
C ASN A 273 -29.79 -7.51 20.00
N LEU A 274 -28.66 -7.40 19.33
CA LEU A 274 -28.47 -6.45 18.22
C LEU A 274 -29.47 -6.75 17.09
N PRO A 275 -30.19 -5.75 16.57
CA PRO A 275 -31.06 -5.92 15.39
C PRO A 275 -30.29 -6.52 14.20
N THR A 276 -29.08 -6.05 13.95
CA THR A 276 -28.17 -6.52 12.90
C THR A 276 -27.89 -8.03 13.00
N PHE A 277 -27.61 -8.52 14.22
CA PHE A 277 -27.39 -9.96 14.45
C PHE A 277 -28.67 -10.77 14.18
N LYS A 278 -29.82 -10.31 14.66
CA LYS A 278 -31.11 -10.96 14.42
C LYS A 278 -31.49 -11.01 12.94
N ALA A 279 -31.08 -9.99 12.18
CA ALA A 279 -31.27 -9.90 10.73
C ALA A 279 -30.29 -10.77 9.91
N GLY A 280 -29.26 -11.36 10.55
CA GLY A 280 -28.22 -12.13 9.85
C GLY A 280 -27.20 -11.26 9.10
N ASN A 281 -27.12 -9.97 9.40
CA ASN A 281 -26.28 -8.99 8.71
C ASN A 281 -24.90 -8.77 9.38
N VAL A 282 -24.39 -9.78 10.06
CA VAL A 282 -23.04 -9.78 10.65
C VAL A 282 -22.13 -10.66 9.80
N TYR A 283 -21.14 -10.08 9.18
CA TYR A 283 -20.19 -10.74 8.28
C TYR A 283 -18.86 -10.92 9.00
N GLN A 284 -18.55 -12.16 9.37
CA GLN A 284 -17.21 -12.48 9.84
C GLN A 284 -16.25 -12.52 8.65
N MET A 285 -15.14 -11.79 8.79
CA MET A 285 -14.12 -11.63 7.77
C MET A 285 -12.80 -12.22 8.26
N ASP A 286 -12.04 -12.78 7.33
CA ASP A 286 -10.69 -13.23 7.60
C ASP A 286 -9.77 -12.02 7.88
N PHE A 287 -9.06 -12.05 9.01
CA PHE A 287 -8.24 -10.93 9.46
C PHE A 287 -7.08 -10.66 8.49
N ASP A 288 -6.34 -11.69 8.08
CA ASP A 288 -5.16 -11.51 7.24
C ASP A 288 -5.52 -10.94 5.86
N THR A 289 -6.68 -11.31 5.33
CA THR A 289 -7.22 -10.75 4.08
C THR A 289 -7.65 -9.29 4.24
N MET A 290 -8.23 -8.92 5.38
CA MET A 290 -8.78 -7.58 5.59
C MET A 290 -7.79 -6.61 6.25
N PHE A 291 -6.67 -7.07 6.76
CA PHE A 291 -5.70 -6.28 7.52
C PHE A 291 -5.05 -5.16 6.68
N TYR A 292 -4.67 -5.45 5.45
CA TYR A 292 -3.84 -4.56 4.64
C TYR A 292 -4.61 -3.38 4.07
N TYR A 293 -3.89 -2.25 3.92
CA TYR A 293 -4.43 -0.97 3.46
C TYR A 293 -3.95 -0.59 2.05
N ASP A 294 -2.93 -1.26 1.52
CA ASP A 294 -2.37 -0.92 0.21
C ASP A 294 -3.39 -1.07 -0.95
N PRO A 295 -3.15 -0.45 -2.12
CA PRO A 295 -4.14 -0.39 -3.20
C PRO A 295 -4.52 -1.77 -3.77
N LEU A 296 -3.61 -2.75 -3.79
CA LEU A 296 -3.92 -4.10 -4.27
C LEU A 296 -4.82 -4.84 -3.29
N ALA A 297 -4.58 -4.65 -1.97
CA ALA A 297 -5.45 -5.18 -0.94
C ALA A 297 -6.84 -4.51 -0.98
N VAL A 298 -6.92 -3.19 -1.07
CA VAL A 298 -8.20 -2.47 -1.16
C VAL A 298 -9.01 -2.89 -2.38
N GLU A 299 -8.37 -3.10 -3.52
CA GLU A 299 -9.04 -3.59 -4.74
C GLU A 299 -9.61 -5.00 -4.56
N GLY A 300 -8.87 -5.91 -3.91
CA GLY A 300 -9.33 -7.26 -3.64
C GLY A 300 -10.41 -7.30 -2.53
N GLN A 301 -10.25 -6.50 -1.48
CA GLN A 301 -11.24 -6.34 -0.42
C GLN A 301 -12.57 -5.82 -0.95
N LEU A 302 -12.55 -4.93 -1.95
CA LEU A 302 -13.74 -4.44 -2.62
C LEU A 302 -14.56 -5.59 -3.23
N ASP A 303 -13.91 -6.53 -3.91
CA ASP A 303 -14.60 -7.69 -4.49
C ASP A 303 -15.23 -8.57 -3.40
N ILE A 304 -14.48 -8.86 -2.34
CA ILE A 304 -14.94 -9.69 -1.22
C ILE A 304 -16.15 -9.06 -0.51
N ILE A 305 -16.10 -7.75 -0.26
CA ILE A 305 -17.18 -7.02 0.41
C ILE A 305 -18.45 -7.01 -0.45
N VAL A 306 -18.30 -6.74 -1.75
CA VAL A 306 -19.44 -6.76 -2.70
C VAL A 306 -20.07 -8.16 -2.76
N GLU A 307 -19.27 -9.22 -2.84
CA GLU A 307 -19.76 -10.59 -2.83
C GLU A 307 -20.56 -10.89 -1.54
N LYS A 308 -20.04 -10.53 -0.38
CA LYS A 308 -20.73 -10.71 0.91
C LYS A 308 -22.06 -9.98 0.96
N LEU A 309 -22.08 -8.71 0.51
CA LEU A 309 -23.30 -7.89 0.49
C LEU A 309 -24.36 -8.43 -0.47
N LEU A 310 -23.97 -9.04 -1.60
CA LEU A 310 -24.89 -9.64 -2.56
C LEU A 310 -25.41 -11.01 -2.11
N ALA A 311 -24.62 -11.77 -1.37
CA ALA A 311 -25.00 -13.12 -0.89
C ALA A 311 -26.03 -13.09 0.26
N SER A 312 -26.21 -11.96 0.91
CA SER A 312 -27.09 -11.79 2.09
C SER A 312 -28.47 -11.23 1.77
N ASN A 313 -28.87 -11.20 0.50
CA ASN A 313 -30.18 -10.71 0.03
C ASN A 313 -31.06 -11.84 -0.48
#